data_b0516f1c827ee9f4e2656553e81d9d14
#
_entry.id   b0516f1c827ee9f4e2656553e81d9d14
#
_cell.length_a   1.000
_cell.length_b   1.000
_cell.length_c   1.000
_cell.angle_alpha   90.00
_cell.angle_beta   90.00
_cell.angle_gamma   90.00
#
_symmetry.space_group_name_H-M   'P 1'
#
loop_
_entity.id
_entity.type
_entity.pdbx_description
1 polymer ?
#
loop_
_entity_poly.entity_id
_entity_poly.type
_entity_poly.pdbx_seq_one_letter_code
_entity_poly.pdbx_strand_id
1 'polypeptide(L)'
;MAKLAFLGLGVMGYPMAGHLLKKGGHDVTVYNRTAAKAQQWAKEYGGKSAPTPREAARDCDFVMMCVGNDDDVRSVVYGPDGKDSGALAGMKKGSVLVDHTTASASLAKELYEEARKRGIGFVDAPVSGGQAGAVNGQLGIMCGGESAVFEKAKPVIDIYAKLTALIGGPGSGQLTKMVNQICIVGLAQALAEALAFAKRNDLDLEKVINVISKGAAQSWQMENRWKPMNELKAEGFGFAIEWMRKDMGICFAQAKQSNASLPVAALVDQFYARLEARGGKRWDSTAALIQLLLKD
;
A
#
# COMPACT_ATOMS: atom_id res chain seq x y z
N MET A 1 -8.27 25.39 -4.68
CA MET A 1 -8.97 24.47 -3.75
C MET A 1 -9.81 23.53 -4.60
N ALA A 2 -9.63 22.22 -4.47
CA ALA A 2 -10.39 21.20 -5.20
C ALA A 2 -11.32 20.45 -4.22
N LYS A 3 -12.40 19.87 -4.73
CA LYS A 3 -13.29 18.99 -3.97
C LYS A 3 -12.83 17.55 -4.12
N LEU A 4 -12.49 16.91 -3.00
CA LEU A 4 -11.89 15.58 -2.96
C LEU A 4 -12.74 14.60 -2.15
N ALA A 5 -12.72 13.32 -2.57
CA ALA A 5 -13.11 12.23 -1.70
C ALA A 5 -11.89 11.37 -1.33
N PHE A 6 -11.91 10.77 -0.13
CA PHE A 6 -10.98 9.72 0.23
C PHE A 6 -11.73 8.49 0.77
N LEU A 7 -11.57 7.36 0.08
CA LEU A 7 -12.32 6.13 0.33
C LEU A 7 -11.40 5.08 0.95
N GLY A 8 -11.70 4.68 2.19
CA GLY A 8 -10.88 3.74 2.96
C GLY A 8 -9.91 4.46 3.91
N LEU A 9 -10.22 4.37 5.20
CA LEU A 9 -9.47 5.00 6.29
C LEU A 9 -8.72 3.96 7.12
N GLY A 10 -7.98 3.09 6.44
CA GLY A 10 -7.01 2.18 7.06
C GLY A 10 -5.82 2.95 7.65
N VAL A 11 -4.79 2.22 8.11
CA VAL A 11 -3.56 2.82 8.66
C VAL A 11 -2.84 3.73 7.67
N MET A 12 -3.06 3.52 6.36
CA MET A 12 -2.52 4.35 5.29
C MET A 12 -3.46 5.51 4.94
N GLY A 13 -4.71 5.21 4.61
CA GLY A 13 -5.66 6.20 4.10
C GLY A 13 -6.04 7.28 5.11
N TYR A 14 -6.08 6.96 6.40
CA TYR A 14 -6.42 7.91 7.46
C TYR A 14 -5.50 9.15 7.47
N PRO A 15 -4.17 9.00 7.57
CA PRO A 15 -3.26 10.15 7.50
C PRO A 15 -3.17 10.76 6.09
N MET A 16 -3.26 9.98 5.01
CA MET A 16 -3.23 10.50 3.64
C MET A 16 -4.38 11.49 3.41
N ALA A 17 -5.61 11.12 3.80
CA ALA A 17 -6.76 12.02 3.76
C ALA A 17 -6.56 13.28 4.61
N GLY A 18 -5.94 13.14 5.79
CA GLY A 18 -5.58 14.26 6.66
C GLY A 18 -4.62 15.26 6.01
N HIS A 19 -3.61 14.76 5.29
CA HIS A 19 -2.70 15.62 4.54
C HIS A 19 -3.39 16.42 3.43
N LEU A 20 -4.32 15.82 2.69
CA LEU A 20 -5.09 16.50 1.65
C LEU A 20 -5.85 17.72 2.20
N LEU A 21 -6.41 17.59 3.39
CA LEU A 21 -7.13 18.68 4.04
C LEU A 21 -6.18 19.71 4.66
N LYS A 22 -5.21 19.26 5.49
CA LYS A 22 -4.37 20.15 6.31
C LYS A 22 -3.25 20.83 5.52
N LYS A 23 -2.52 20.06 4.69
CA LYS A 23 -1.42 20.60 3.87
C LYS A 23 -1.91 21.11 2.52
N GLY A 24 -2.86 20.38 1.89
CA GLY A 24 -3.38 20.71 0.58
C GLY A 24 -4.43 21.80 0.59
N GLY A 25 -5.08 22.08 1.72
CA GLY A 25 -6.16 23.06 1.82
C GLY A 25 -7.39 22.72 0.98
N HIS A 26 -7.64 21.42 0.74
CA HIS A 26 -8.77 20.96 -0.09
C HIS A 26 -10.04 20.72 0.74
N ASP A 27 -11.21 20.73 0.08
CA ASP A 27 -12.46 20.26 0.68
C ASP A 27 -12.54 18.74 0.59
N VAL A 28 -12.38 18.03 1.72
CA VAL A 28 -12.24 16.56 1.76
C VAL A 28 -13.46 15.93 2.42
N THR A 29 -14.12 15.02 1.70
CA THR A 29 -15.15 14.13 2.22
C THR A 29 -14.62 12.71 2.27
N VAL A 30 -14.73 12.04 3.42
CA VAL A 30 -14.21 10.66 3.58
C VAL A 30 -15.36 9.66 3.65
N TYR A 31 -15.02 8.43 3.23
CA TYR A 31 -15.86 7.25 3.43
C TYR A 31 -15.03 6.12 4.02
N ASN A 32 -15.64 5.35 4.91
CA ASN A 32 -15.08 4.08 5.39
C ASN A 32 -16.21 3.10 5.68
N ARG A 33 -16.00 1.81 5.40
CA ARG A 33 -16.96 0.72 5.67
C ARG A 33 -17.45 0.74 7.13
N THR A 34 -16.56 1.02 8.08
CA THR A 34 -16.90 1.31 9.48
C THR A 34 -17.18 2.81 9.62
N ALA A 35 -18.45 3.20 9.61
CA ALA A 35 -18.89 4.60 9.60
C ALA A 35 -18.31 5.43 10.77
N ALA A 36 -18.21 4.82 11.98
CA ALA A 36 -17.63 5.48 13.15
C ALA A 36 -16.21 6.00 12.89
N LYS A 37 -15.42 5.32 12.08
CA LYS A 37 -14.05 5.74 11.74
C LYS A 37 -14.03 6.95 10.82
N ALA A 38 -14.97 7.04 9.88
CA ALA A 38 -15.13 8.22 9.03
C ALA A 38 -15.60 9.45 9.83
N GLN A 39 -16.53 9.24 10.76
CA GLN A 39 -16.99 10.29 11.67
C GLN A 39 -15.87 10.77 12.62
N GLN A 40 -15.07 9.85 13.15
CA GLN A 40 -13.91 10.18 13.98
C GLN A 40 -12.90 11.03 13.20
N TRP A 41 -12.58 10.63 11.96
CA TRP A 41 -11.68 11.39 11.10
C TRP A 41 -12.21 12.80 10.82
N ALA A 42 -13.52 12.92 10.50
CA ALA A 42 -14.15 14.21 10.23
C ALA A 42 -14.08 15.14 11.47
N LYS A 43 -14.29 14.59 12.68
CA LYS A 43 -14.15 15.34 13.94
C LYS A 43 -12.72 15.78 14.20
N GLU A 44 -11.74 14.89 13.96
CA GLU A 44 -10.32 15.14 14.24
C GLU A 44 -9.69 16.15 13.27
N TYR A 45 -9.96 16.00 11.97
CA TYR A 45 -9.35 16.83 10.94
C TYR A 45 -10.18 18.04 10.55
N GLY A 46 -11.50 18.05 10.80
CA GLY A 46 -12.42 19.13 10.43
C GLY A 46 -12.96 19.01 9.00
N GLY A 47 -12.87 17.83 8.39
CA GLY A 47 -13.48 17.54 7.08
C GLY A 47 -14.89 16.98 7.18
N LYS A 48 -15.36 16.33 6.11
CA LYS A 48 -16.71 15.76 6.00
C LYS A 48 -16.64 14.23 5.93
N SER A 49 -17.71 13.55 6.33
CA SER A 49 -17.90 12.11 6.11
C SER A 49 -19.22 11.85 5.38
N ALA A 50 -19.24 10.79 4.57
CA ALA A 50 -20.44 10.34 3.86
C ALA A 50 -20.74 8.88 4.17
N PRO A 51 -22.02 8.43 4.13
CA PRO A 51 -22.42 7.08 4.46
C PRO A 51 -22.12 6.06 3.36
N THR A 52 -21.95 6.51 2.10
CA THR A 52 -21.67 5.66 0.94
C THR A 52 -20.50 6.18 0.11
N PRO A 53 -19.81 5.31 -0.65
CA PRO A 53 -18.78 5.75 -1.60
C PRO A 53 -19.33 6.72 -2.65
N ARG A 54 -20.54 6.49 -3.14
CA ARG A 54 -21.23 7.34 -4.10
C ARG A 54 -21.43 8.76 -3.56
N GLU A 55 -21.92 8.88 -2.34
CA GLU A 55 -22.13 10.19 -1.74
C GLU A 55 -20.84 10.93 -1.44
N ALA A 56 -19.79 10.19 -0.98
CA ALA A 56 -18.48 10.78 -0.79
C ALA A 56 -17.89 11.32 -2.10
N ALA A 57 -18.05 10.58 -3.19
CA ALA A 57 -17.52 10.92 -4.51
C ALA A 57 -18.33 11.98 -5.28
N ARG A 58 -19.52 12.39 -4.76
CA ARG A 58 -20.44 13.29 -5.48
C ARG A 58 -19.78 14.61 -5.82
N ASP A 59 -19.75 14.91 -7.12
CA ASP A 59 -19.21 16.16 -7.68
C ASP A 59 -17.75 16.45 -7.35
N CYS A 60 -16.98 15.44 -6.90
CA CYS A 60 -15.56 15.58 -6.62
C CYS A 60 -14.74 15.76 -7.90
N ASP A 61 -13.64 16.50 -7.80
CA ASP A 61 -12.63 16.64 -8.85
C ASP A 61 -11.70 15.45 -8.85
N PHE A 62 -11.37 14.92 -7.66
CA PHE A 62 -10.56 13.72 -7.46
C PHE A 62 -11.19 12.82 -6.40
N VAL A 63 -11.13 11.53 -6.65
CA VAL A 63 -11.50 10.49 -5.69
C VAL A 63 -10.27 9.63 -5.44
N MET A 64 -9.73 9.70 -4.22
CA MET A 64 -8.60 8.91 -3.77
C MET A 64 -9.12 7.68 -3.03
N MET A 65 -8.49 6.53 -3.20
CA MET A 65 -8.92 5.28 -2.55
C MET A 65 -7.71 4.50 -2.02
N CYS A 66 -7.87 3.91 -0.82
CA CYS A 66 -6.90 2.96 -0.27
C CYS A 66 -7.63 1.94 0.62
N VAL A 67 -7.88 0.76 0.10
CA VAL A 67 -8.63 -0.32 0.75
C VAL A 67 -7.82 -1.62 0.84
N GLY A 68 -8.44 -2.78 1.07
CA GLY A 68 -7.71 -4.00 1.44
C GLY A 68 -7.21 -4.83 0.27
N ASN A 69 -8.06 -5.12 -0.71
CA ASN A 69 -7.81 -6.06 -1.81
C ASN A 69 -8.70 -5.76 -3.02
N ASP A 70 -8.63 -6.61 -4.05
CA ASP A 70 -9.40 -6.47 -5.30
C ASP A 70 -10.92 -6.43 -5.06
N ASP A 71 -11.45 -7.27 -4.16
CA ASP A 71 -12.89 -7.32 -3.87
C ASP A 71 -13.35 -6.08 -3.11
N ASP A 72 -12.56 -5.59 -2.16
CA ASP A 72 -12.83 -4.33 -1.46
C ASP A 72 -12.82 -3.15 -2.45
N VAL A 73 -11.90 -3.14 -3.42
CA VAL A 73 -11.84 -2.12 -4.48
C VAL A 73 -13.11 -2.17 -5.32
N ARG A 74 -13.51 -3.35 -5.83
CA ARG A 74 -14.75 -3.49 -6.61
C ARG A 74 -15.97 -3.04 -5.82
N SER A 75 -16.07 -3.45 -4.56
CA SER A 75 -17.17 -3.06 -3.67
C SER A 75 -17.28 -1.54 -3.49
N VAL A 76 -16.16 -0.85 -3.37
CA VAL A 76 -16.14 0.62 -3.20
C VAL A 76 -16.40 1.34 -4.53
N VAL A 77 -15.86 0.83 -5.62
CA VAL A 77 -15.94 1.47 -6.94
C VAL A 77 -17.31 1.27 -7.59
N TYR A 78 -17.84 0.04 -7.55
CA TYR A 78 -19.12 -0.32 -8.18
C TYR A 78 -20.31 -0.33 -7.21
N GLY A 79 -20.05 -0.48 -5.92
CA GLY A 79 -21.06 -0.74 -4.88
C GLY A 79 -21.13 -2.22 -4.51
N PRO A 80 -21.55 -2.55 -3.28
CA PRO A 80 -21.59 -3.92 -2.77
C PRO A 80 -22.59 -4.82 -3.51
N ASP A 81 -23.56 -4.22 -4.19
CA ASP A 81 -24.59 -4.89 -4.98
C ASP A 81 -24.29 -4.86 -6.50
N GLY A 82 -23.12 -4.34 -6.89
CA GLY A 82 -22.75 -4.13 -8.29
C GLY A 82 -23.61 -3.07 -9.01
N LYS A 83 -24.43 -2.32 -8.27
CA LYS A 83 -25.33 -1.30 -8.77
C LYS A 83 -24.85 0.09 -8.31
N ASP A 84 -25.49 1.12 -8.77
CA ASP A 84 -25.17 2.55 -8.64
C ASP A 84 -24.89 3.14 -7.23
N SER A 85 -24.42 2.33 -6.25
CA SER A 85 -24.04 2.79 -4.91
C SER A 85 -22.52 3.04 -4.74
N GLY A 86 -21.72 2.66 -5.72
CA GLY A 86 -20.27 2.83 -5.73
C GLY A 86 -19.81 4.23 -6.13
N ALA A 87 -18.50 4.45 -5.98
CA ALA A 87 -17.87 5.75 -6.23
C ALA A 87 -18.07 6.24 -7.66
N LEU A 88 -17.92 5.36 -8.68
CA LEU A 88 -18.11 5.76 -10.10
C LEU A 88 -19.47 6.35 -10.41
N ALA A 89 -20.51 5.92 -9.69
CA ALA A 89 -21.87 6.48 -9.87
C ALA A 89 -22.04 7.88 -9.27
N GLY A 90 -21.16 8.29 -8.36
CA GLY A 90 -21.14 9.64 -7.77
C GLY A 90 -20.20 10.62 -8.49
N MET A 91 -19.24 10.09 -9.24
CA MET A 91 -18.22 10.91 -9.91
C MET A 91 -18.75 11.63 -11.14
N LYS A 92 -18.29 12.85 -11.34
CA LYS A 92 -18.60 13.63 -12.54
C LYS A 92 -17.62 13.36 -13.68
N LYS A 93 -18.08 13.56 -14.93
CA LYS A 93 -17.20 13.54 -16.11
C LYS A 93 -16.05 14.54 -15.94
N GLY A 94 -14.84 14.12 -16.33
CA GLY A 94 -13.62 14.89 -16.23
C GLY A 94 -12.94 14.82 -14.84
N SER A 95 -13.54 14.16 -13.84
CA SER A 95 -12.85 13.86 -12.56
C SER A 95 -11.81 12.75 -12.71
N VAL A 96 -11.01 12.50 -11.66
CA VAL A 96 -10.00 11.46 -11.65
C VAL A 96 -10.18 10.54 -10.44
N LEU A 97 -10.18 9.21 -10.69
CA LEU A 97 -10.07 8.17 -9.66
C LEU A 97 -8.61 7.76 -9.51
N VAL A 98 -8.08 7.83 -8.29
CA VAL A 98 -6.72 7.42 -7.94
C VAL A 98 -6.80 6.28 -6.92
N ASP A 99 -6.32 5.09 -7.31
CA ASP A 99 -6.32 3.91 -6.45
C ASP A 99 -4.94 3.62 -5.87
N HIS A 100 -4.78 3.85 -4.56
CA HIS A 100 -3.57 3.53 -3.80
C HIS A 100 -3.55 2.11 -3.23
N THR A 101 -4.59 1.34 -3.43
CA THR A 101 -4.66 -0.05 -2.97
C THR A 101 -3.61 -0.88 -3.68
N THR A 102 -2.89 -1.73 -2.96
CA THR A 102 -2.12 -2.80 -3.59
C THR A 102 -3.10 -3.89 -4.05
N ALA A 103 -3.31 -3.94 -5.36
CA ALA A 103 -4.28 -4.79 -6.04
C ALA A 103 -3.66 -5.45 -7.29
N SER A 104 -4.44 -6.25 -8.02
CA SER A 104 -3.96 -6.86 -9.26
C SER A 104 -3.86 -5.83 -10.39
N ALA A 105 -2.89 -6.03 -11.30
CA ALA A 105 -2.77 -5.20 -12.51
C ALA A 105 -3.97 -5.39 -13.47
N SER A 106 -4.62 -6.56 -13.43
CA SER A 106 -5.84 -6.82 -14.18
C SER A 106 -7.01 -5.98 -13.68
N LEU A 107 -7.17 -5.83 -12.37
CA LEU A 107 -8.17 -4.94 -11.80
C LEU A 107 -7.91 -3.48 -12.17
N ALA A 108 -6.66 -3.02 -12.12
CA ALA A 108 -6.33 -1.65 -12.53
C ALA A 108 -6.72 -1.37 -13.99
N LYS A 109 -6.52 -2.34 -14.90
CA LYS A 109 -6.98 -2.24 -16.29
C LYS A 109 -8.50 -2.26 -16.41
N GLU A 110 -9.19 -3.12 -15.65
CA GLU A 110 -10.65 -3.16 -15.55
C GLU A 110 -11.21 -1.79 -15.14
N LEU A 111 -10.68 -1.21 -14.07
CA LEU A 111 -11.11 0.09 -13.55
C LEU A 111 -10.84 1.23 -14.53
N TYR A 112 -9.70 1.21 -15.20
CA TYR A 112 -9.39 2.17 -16.25
C TYR A 112 -10.44 2.16 -17.36
N GLU A 113 -10.81 0.97 -17.90
CA GLU A 113 -11.80 0.88 -18.95
C GLU A 113 -13.19 1.34 -18.49
N GLU A 114 -13.61 0.99 -17.27
CA GLU A 114 -14.90 1.42 -16.73
C GLU A 114 -14.96 2.94 -16.43
N ALA A 115 -13.88 3.51 -15.91
CA ALA A 115 -13.77 4.94 -15.70
C ALA A 115 -13.79 5.70 -17.04
N ARG A 116 -13.03 5.23 -18.04
CA ARG A 116 -12.94 5.82 -19.38
C ARG A 116 -14.29 5.88 -20.07
N LYS A 117 -15.13 4.81 -19.99
CA LYS A 117 -16.50 4.79 -20.54
C LYS A 117 -17.38 5.92 -19.99
N ARG A 118 -17.08 6.39 -18.76
CA ARG A 118 -17.81 7.47 -18.07
C ARG A 118 -17.13 8.85 -18.22
N GLY A 119 -16.02 8.91 -18.99
CA GLY A 119 -15.22 10.13 -19.14
C GLY A 119 -14.49 10.54 -17.85
N ILE A 120 -14.16 9.57 -16.99
CA ILE A 120 -13.41 9.72 -15.75
C ILE A 120 -11.99 9.24 -16.01
N GLY A 121 -10.99 10.02 -15.57
CA GLY A 121 -9.59 9.59 -15.59
C GLY A 121 -9.31 8.57 -14.50
N PHE A 122 -8.34 7.67 -14.73
CA PHE A 122 -7.92 6.66 -13.75
C PHE A 122 -6.40 6.60 -13.63
N VAL A 123 -5.93 6.46 -12.38
CA VAL A 123 -4.52 6.23 -12.06
C VAL A 123 -4.43 5.13 -10.99
N ASP A 124 -3.76 4.02 -11.28
CA ASP A 124 -3.33 3.08 -10.26
C ASP A 124 -2.03 3.61 -9.63
N ALA A 125 -2.03 3.79 -8.32
CA ALA A 125 -1.01 4.54 -7.60
C ALA A 125 -0.64 3.89 -6.26
N PRO A 126 -0.31 2.59 -6.22
CA PRO A 126 0.10 1.92 -4.99
C PRO A 126 1.33 2.58 -4.37
N VAL A 127 1.45 2.42 -3.05
CA VAL A 127 2.40 3.18 -2.23
C VAL A 127 3.43 2.30 -1.55
N SER A 128 4.58 2.89 -1.23
CA SER A 128 5.64 2.31 -0.41
C SER A 128 6.08 3.32 0.66
N GLY A 129 6.54 2.84 1.83
CA GLY A 129 6.94 3.66 2.97
C GLY A 129 6.21 3.30 4.27
N GLY A 130 5.20 2.41 4.19
CA GLY A 130 4.45 1.91 5.35
C GLY A 130 3.70 3.02 6.11
N GLN A 131 3.21 2.70 7.29
CA GLN A 131 2.45 3.63 8.13
C GLN A 131 3.24 4.91 8.45
N ALA A 132 4.53 4.79 8.75
CA ALA A 132 5.39 5.93 9.05
C ALA A 132 5.48 6.89 7.85
N GLY A 133 5.65 6.36 6.63
CA GLY A 133 5.63 7.15 5.40
C GLY A 133 4.31 7.87 5.18
N ALA A 134 3.18 7.21 5.45
CA ALA A 134 1.85 7.81 5.34
C ALA A 134 1.63 8.93 6.36
N VAL A 135 1.98 8.70 7.63
CA VAL A 135 1.86 9.70 8.72
C VAL A 135 2.72 10.93 8.44
N ASN A 136 3.94 10.74 7.95
CA ASN A 136 4.86 11.84 7.69
C ASN A 136 4.67 12.52 6.32
N GLY A 137 3.80 11.99 5.45
CA GLY A 137 3.63 12.48 4.09
C GLY A 137 4.89 12.28 3.25
N GLN A 138 5.52 11.10 3.35
CA GLN A 138 6.79 10.74 2.74
C GLN A 138 6.69 9.40 1.97
N LEU A 139 5.57 9.16 1.30
CA LEU A 139 5.35 7.94 0.53
C LEU A 139 6.08 7.98 -0.81
N GLY A 140 6.61 6.83 -1.23
CA GLY A 140 6.95 6.56 -2.62
C GLY A 140 5.70 6.05 -3.34
N ILE A 141 5.31 6.67 -4.44
CA ILE A 141 4.07 6.36 -5.16
C ILE A 141 4.39 5.97 -6.61
N MET A 142 4.00 4.76 -6.98
CA MET A 142 4.23 4.17 -8.29
C MET A 142 2.95 4.27 -9.11
N CYS A 143 2.93 5.11 -10.14
CA CYS A 143 1.71 5.40 -10.89
C CYS A 143 1.68 4.68 -12.25
N GLY A 144 0.49 4.19 -12.59
CA GLY A 144 0.13 3.70 -13.92
C GLY A 144 -1.13 4.43 -14.42
N GLY A 145 -1.14 4.82 -15.69
CA GLY A 145 -2.26 5.53 -16.28
C GLY A 145 -1.88 6.35 -17.51
N GLU A 146 -2.81 7.12 -18.04
CA GLU A 146 -2.52 8.06 -19.10
C GLU A 146 -1.75 9.28 -18.58
N SER A 147 -0.72 9.73 -19.31
CA SER A 147 0.15 10.84 -18.91
C SER A 147 -0.65 12.11 -18.56
N ALA A 148 -1.60 12.50 -19.39
CA ALA A 148 -2.41 13.70 -19.14
C ALA A 148 -3.27 13.59 -17.85
N VAL A 149 -3.77 12.38 -17.53
CA VAL A 149 -4.53 12.12 -16.31
C VAL A 149 -3.60 12.14 -15.09
N PHE A 150 -2.42 11.53 -15.21
CA PHE A 150 -1.39 11.54 -14.18
C PHE A 150 -0.95 12.97 -13.85
N GLU A 151 -0.59 13.78 -14.85
CA GLU A 151 -0.16 15.17 -14.63
C GLU A 151 -1.24 16.01 -13.94
N LYS A 152 -2.52 15.74 -14.22
CA LYS A 152 -3.64 16.36 -13.52
C LYS A 152 -3.74 15.93 -12.04
N ALA A 153 -3.48 14.64 -11.75
CA ALA A 153 -3.58 14.08 -10.40
C ALA A 153 -2.33 14.33 -9.54
N LYS A 154 -1.16 14.42 -10.17
CA LYS A 154 0.16 14.54 -9.52
C LYS A 154 0.23 15.61 -8.43
N PRO A 155 -0.23 16.87 -8.63
CA PRO A 155 -0.18 17.89 -7.58
C PRO A 155 -0.97 17.52 -6.31
N VAL A 156 -2.02 16.70 -6.44
CA VAL A 156 -2.81 16.21 -5.30
C VAL A 156 -2.11 15.03 -4.62
N ILE A 157 -1.53 14.13 -5.40
CA ILE A 157 -0.80 12.97 -4.91
C ILE A 157 0.48 13.40 -4.16
N ASP A 158 1.19 14.41 -4.66
CA ASP A 158 2.44 14.92 -4.09
C ASP A 158 2.29 15.51 -2.67
N ILE A 159 1.07 15.83 -2.24
CA ILE A 159 0.80 16.38 -0.89
C ILE A 159 1.24 15.40 0.23
N TYR A 160 1.20 14.09 -0.01
CA TYR A 160 1.62 13.04 0.94
C TYR A 160 2.72 12.13 0.38
N ALA A 161 3.39 12.56 -0.68
CA ALA A 161 4.47 11.81 -1.30
C ALA A 161 5.85 12.44 -1.05
N LYS A 162 6.87 11.59 -0.99
CA LYS A 162 8.28 11.94 -1.14
C LYS A 162 8.69 11.89 -2.62
N LEU A 163 8.12 10.94 -3.34
CA LEU A 163 8.40 10.71 -4.76
C LEU A 163 7.15 10.13 -5.42
N THR A 164 6.74 10.71 -6.52
CA THR A 164 5.66 10.22 -7.38
C THR A 164 6.18 10.07 -8.81
N ALA A 165 6.03 8.89 -9.40
CA ALA A 165 6.50 8.61 -10.74
C ALA A 165 5.46 7.85 -11.57
N LEU A 166 5.21 8.32 -12.79
CA LEU A 166 4.48 7.57 -13.81
C LEU A 166 5.41 6.53 -14.43
N ILE A 167 5.05 5.25 -14.32
CA ILE A 167 5.87 4.15 -14.83
C ILE A 167 5.43 3.75 -16.24
N GLY A 168 4.14 3.86 -16.51
CA GLY A 168 3.59 3.47 -17.81
C GLY A 168 2.07 3.55 -17.83
N GLY A 169 1.42 2.85 -18.75
CA GLY A 169 -0.03 2.77 -18.86
C GLY A 169 -0.71 2.12 -17.66
N PRO A 170 -2.07 1.97 -17.71
CA PRO A 170 -2.84 1.40 -16.62
C PRO A 170 -2.35 0.01 -16.18
N GLY A 171 -2.19 -0.19 -14.88
CA GLY A 171 -1.64 -1.39 -14.24
C GLY A 171 -0.12 -1.37 -14.03
N SER A 172 0.62 -0.41 -14.62
CA SER A 172 2.09 -0.33 -14.45
C SER A 172 2.49 0.05 -13.03
N GLY A 173 1.69 0.83 -12.32
CA GLY A 173 1.90 1.12 -10.90
C GLY A 173 1.80 -0.15 -10.06
N GLN A 174 0.76 -0.97 -10.28
CA GLN A 174 0.58 -2.25 -9.58
C GLN A 174 1.71 -3.24 -9.88
N LEU A 175 2.13 -3.35 -11.15
CA LEU A 175 3.29 -4.18 -11.52
C LEU A 175 4.56 -3.72 -10.82
N THR A 176 4.79 -2.41 -10.74
CA THR A 176 5.95 -1.85 -10.02
C THR A 176 5.86 -2.13 -8.51
N LYS A 177 4.66 -2.07 -7.94
CA LYS A 177 4.46 -2.47 -6.53
C LYS A 177 4.77 -3.95 -6.31
N MET A 178 4.43 -4.84 -7.25
CA MET A 178 4.82 -6.26 -7.18
C MET A 178 6.34 -6.42 -7.17
N VAL A 179 7.07 -5.71 -8.03
CA VAL A 179 8.55 -5.69 -8.01
C VAL A 179 9.07 -5.26 -6.64
N ASN A 180 8.51 -4.18 -6.07
CA ASN A 180 8.88 -3.71 -4.73
C ASN A 180 8.65 -4.80 -3.65
N GLN A 181 7.51 -5.49 -3.67
CA GLN A 181 7.19 -6.51 -2.67
C GLN A 181 8.08 -7.75 -2.81
N ILE A 182 8.38 -8.19 -4.03
CA ILE A 182 9.33 -9.28 -4.30
C ILE A 182 10.71 -8.94 -3.72
N CYS A 183 11.21 -7.73 -3.92
CA CYS A 183 12.48 -7.27 -3.33
C CYS A 183 12.42 -7.28 -1.80
N ILE A 184 11.34 -6.76 -1.19
CA ILE A 184 11.22 -6.68 0.27
C ILE A 184 11.30 -8.06 0.92
N VAL A 185 10.58 -9.06 0.42
CA VAL A 185 10.56 -10.39 1.04
C VAL A 185 11.93 -11.07 0.95
N GLY A 186 12.63 -10.94 -0.19
CA GLY A 186 13.98 -11.47 -0.34
C GLY A 186 14.98 -10.80 0.59
N LEU A 187 14.99 -9.48 0.65
CA LEU A 187 15.87 -8.69 1.53
C LEU A 187 15.61 -8.98 3.01
N ALA A 188 14.35 -9.09 3.42
CA ALA A 188 13.99 -9.37 4.81
C ALA A 188 14.45 -10.76 5.24
N GLN A 189 14.28 -11.78 4.40
CA GLN A 189 14.76 -13.14 4.69
C GLN A 189 16.28 -13.21 4.75
N ALA A 190 16.98 -12.64 3.78
CA ALA A 190 18.44 -12.62 3.77
C ALA A 190 19.01 -11.90 5.02
N LEU A 191 18.41 -10.81 5.44
CA LEU A 191 18.78 -10.11 6.67
C LEU A 191 18.52 -10.96 7.91
N ALA A 192 17.37 -11.64 7.99
CA ALA A 192 17.05 -12.53 9.10
C ALA A 192 18.08 -13.66 9.25
N GLU A 193 18.46 -14.30 8.14
CA GLU A 193 19.49 -15.35 8.11
C GLU A 193 20.86 -14.80 8.53
N ALA A 194 21.26 -13.65 8.00
CA ALA A 194 22.52 -13.01 8.33
C ALA A 194 22.63 -12.67 9.82
N LEU A 195 21.56 -12.13 10.42
CA LEU A 195 21.51 -11.81 11.85
C LEU A 195 21.51 -13.08 12.71
N ALA A 196 20.78 -14.13 12.31
CA ALA A 196 20.78 -15.39 13.01
C ALA A 196 22.16 -16.05 12.97
N PHE A 197 22.83 -16.03 11.80
CA PHE A 197 24.21 -16.50 11.65
C PHE A 197 25.17 -15.74 12.55
N ALA A 198 25.11 -14.42 12.55
CA ALA A 198 25.97 -13.57 13.38
C ALA A 198 25.79 -13.86 14.89
N LYS A 199 24.55 -14.03 15.34
CA LYS A 199 24.24 -14.39 16.74
C LYS A 199 24.83 -15.77 17.14
N ARG A 200 24.73 -16.76 16.26
CA ARG A 200 25.26 -18.10 16.53
C ARG A 200 26.78 -18.16 16.50
N ASN A 201 27.45 -17.12 15.99
CA ASN A 201 28.92 -16.98 15.98
C ASN A 201 29.39 -15.89 16.97
N ASP A 202 28.56 -15.52 17.93
CA ASP A 202 28.88 -14.57 19.02
C ASP A 202 29.39 -13.20 18.51
N LEU A 203 28.94 -12.77 17.33
CA LEU A 203 29.32 -11.47 16.78
C LEU A 203 28.51 -10.34 17.41
N ASP A 204 29.16 -9.21 17.65
CA ASP A 204 28.50 -7.95 18.03
C ASP A 204 27.70 -7.40 16.85
N LEU A 205 26.38 -7.57 16.88
CA LEU A 205 25.50 -7.20 15.77
C LEU A 205 25.54 -5.71 15.47
N GLU A 206 25.71 -4.85 16.44
CA GLU A 206 25.78 -3.41 16.21
C GLU A 206 27.04 -3.04 15.41
N LYS A 207 28.17 -3.62 15.75
CA LYS A 207 29.43 -3.44 14.99
C LYS A 207 29.32 -4.01 13.60
N VAL A 208 28.73 -5.21 13.44
CA VAL A 208 28.52 -5.84 12.14
C VAL A 208 27.67 -4.92 11.26
N ILE A 209 26.50 -4.50 11.73
CA ILE A 209 25.59 -3.65 10.96
C ILE A 209 26.22 -2.28 10.63
N ASN A 210 26.93 -1.67 11.57
CA ASN A 210 27.61 -0.39 11.34
C ASN A 210 28.61 -0.44 10.19
N VAL A 211 29.26 -1.59 9.98
CA VAL A 211 30.20 -1.79 8.86
C VAL A 211 29.45 -2.10 7.57
N ILE A 212 28.61 -3.16 7.55
CA ILE A 212 28.02 -3.66 6.30
C ILE A 212 26.91 -2.76 5.74
N SER A 213 26.28 -1.92 6.57
CA SER A 213 25.29 -0.93 6.11
C SER A 213 25.88 0.21 5.27
N LYS A 214 27.21 0.31 5.19
CA LYS A 214 27.94 1.28 4.34
C LYS A 214 28.51 0.64 3.08
N GLY A 215 28.34 -0.68 2.92
CA GLY A 215 28.86 -1.46 1.80
C GLY A 215 27.78 -1.97 0.85
N ALA A 216 28.15 -2.91 0.00
CA ALA A 216 27.30 -3.47 -1.06
C ALA A 216 26.04 -4.21 -0.54
N ALA A 217 26.03 -4.63 0.73
CA ALA A 217 24.88 -5.30 1.36
C ALA A 217 23.84 -4.32 1.95
N GLN A 218 24.07 -3.00 1.85
CA GLN A 218 23.17 -1.99 2.39
C GLN A 218 21.75 -2.14 1.83
N SER A 219 20.77 -1.96 2.71
CA SER A 219 19.36 -1.89 2.33
C SER A 219 18.57 -1.11 3.38
N TRP A 220 17.42 -0.56 2.96
CA TRP A 220 16.48 0.07 3.89
C TRP A 220 16.03 -0.91 4.98
N GLN A 221 15.86 -2.20 4.63
CA GLN A 221 15.50 -3.24 5.61
C GLN A 221 16.59 -3.41 6.67
N MET A 222 17.86 -3.43 6.25
CA MET A 222 18.99 -3.50 7.18
C MET A 222 18.97 -2.31 8.16
N GLU A 223 18.89 -1.09 7.65
CA GLU A 223 18.94 0.13 8.48
C GLU A 223 17.75 0.25 9.46
N ASN A 224 16.56 -0.20 9.06
CA ASN A 224 15.32 0.06 9.79
C ASN A 224 14.72 -1.17 10.48
N ARG A 225 15.23 -2.39 10.24
CA ARG A 225 14.65 -3.64 10.75
C ARG A 225 15.60 -4.52 11.55
N TRP A 226 16.90 -4.30 11.48
CA TRP A 226 17.85 -5.14 12.23
C TRP A 226 17.62 -5.11 13.74
N LYS A 227 17.30 -3.93 14.32
CA LYS A 227 17.03 -3.82 15.77
C LYS A 227 15.78 -4.60 16.19
N PRO A 228 14.59 -4.38 15.60
CA PRO A 228 13.43 -5.21 15.88
C PRO A 228 13.68 -6.72 15.68
N MET A 229 14.40 -7.12 14.63
CA MET A 229 14.79 -8.52 14.43
C MET A 229 15.68 -9.03 15.57
N ASN A 230 16.69 -8.26 15.97
CA ASN A 230 17.59 -8.61 17.06
C ASN A 230 16.87 -8.79 18.38
N GLU A 231 15.88 -7.94 18.66
CA GLU A 231 15.06 -7.93 19.87
C GLU A 231 13.89 -8.91 19.80
N LEU A 232 13.73 -9.65 18.68
CA LEU A 232 12.60 -10.54 18.38
C LEU A 232 11.23 -9.83 18.51
N LYS A 233 11.20 -8.55 18.25
CA LYS A 233 9.97 -7.74 18.21
C LYS A 233 9.36 -7.79 16.83
N ALA A 234 8.10 -8.23 16.75
CA ALA A 234 7.37 -8.30 15.49
C ALA A 234 5.96 -7.69 15.59
N GLU A 235 5.55 -7.21 16.77
CA GLU A 235 4.20 -6.72 17.02
C GLU A 235 4.14 -5.20 17.16
N GLY A 236 2.98 -4.64 16.81
CA GLY A 236 2.68 -3.23 17.06
C GLY A 236 3.23 -2.23 16.03
N PHE A 237 3.90 -2.67 14.98
CA PHE A 237 4.46 -1.81 13.94
C PHE A 237 4.56 -2.50 12.57
N GLY A 238 4.85 -1.72 11.55
CA GLY A 238 5.24 -2.18 10.23
C GLY A 238 4.09 -2.65 9.36
N PHE A 239 4.29 -3.77 8.64
CA PHE A 239 3.39 -4.31 7.64
C PHE A 239 3.07 -5.78 7.94
N ALA A 240 1.83 -6.07 8.29
CA ALA A 240 1.42 -7.37 8.78
C ALA A 240 1.63 -8.51 7.75
N ILE A 241 1.97 -9.70 8.25
CA ILE A 241 2.19 -10.91 7.44
C ILE A 241 0.98 -11.20 6.54
N GLU A 242 -0.26 -11.07 7.04
CA GLU A 242 -1.45 -11.31 6.22
C GLU A 242 -1.52 -10.44 4.96
N TRP A 243 -1.08 -9.18 5.05
CA TRP A 243 -1.03 -8.28 3.90
C TRP A 243 0.14 -8.60 2.97
N MET A 244 1.29 -9.00 3.52
CA MET A 244 2.42 -9.43 2.70
C MET A 244 2.07 -10.71 1.92
N ARG A 245 1.40 -11.67 2.55
CA ARG A 245 0.95 -12.90 1.87
C ARG A 245 -0.12 -12.61 0.82
N LYS A 246 -1.05 -11.67 1.08
CA LYS A 246 -1.96 -11.17 0.04
C LYS A 246 -1.17 -10.61 -1.16
N ASP A 247 -0.18 -9.76 -0.89
CA ASP A 247 0.64 -9.16 -1.95
C ASP A 247 1.44 -10.21 -2.72
N MET A 248 2.00 -11.22 -2.03
CA MET A 248 2.68 -12.35 -2.69
C MET A 248 1.72 -13.16 -3.55
N GLY A 249 0.50 -13.40 -3.11
CA GLY A 249 -0.53 -14.06 -3.93
C GLY A 249 -0.79 -13.33 -5.25
N ILE A 250 -0.85 -12.00 -5.22
CA ILE A 250 -0.97 -11.17 -6.44
C ILE A 250 0.28 -11.33 -7.32
N CYS A 251 1.48 -11.31 -6.71
CA CYS A 251 2.74 -11.49 -7.45
C CYS A 251 2.80 -12.85 -8.14
N PHE A 252 2.41 -13.94 -7.46
CA PHE A 252 2.42 -15.29 -8.04
C PHE A 252 1.39 -15.45 -9.15
N ALA A 253 0.20 -14.87 -9.01
CA ALA A 253 -0.81 -14.87 -10.06
C ALA A 253 -0.30 -14.14 -11.31
N GLN A 254 0.33 -12.98 -11.15
CA GLN A 254 0.92 -12.22 -12.24
C GLN A 254 2.13 -12.95 -12.86
N ALA A 255 3.00 -13.55 -12.04
CA ALA A 255 4.15 -14.32 -12.50
C ALA A 255 3.74 -15.49 -13.40
N LYS A 256 2.64 -16.19 -13.03
CA LYS A 256 2.06 -17.26 -13.89
C LYS A 256 1.60 -16.71 -15.24
N GLN A 257 1.01 -15.53 -15.29
CA GLN A 257 0.56 -14.91 -16.55
C GLN A 257 1.72 -14.47 -17.45
N SER A 258 2.81 -13.99 -16.85
CA SER A 258 4.01 -13.50 -17.56
C SER A 258 5.09 -14.56 -17.75
N ASN A 259 4.86 -15.79 -17.30
CA ASN A 259 5.85 -16.88 -17.27
C ASN A 259 7.14 -16.50 -16.53
N ALA A 260 7.04 -15.68 -15.47
CA ALA A 260 8.17 -15.32 -14.62
C ALA A 260 8.35 -16.34 -13.49
N SER A 261 9.59 -16.60 -13.07
CA SER A 261 9.92 -17.51 -11.97
C SER A 261 10.27 -16.72 -10.72
N LEU A 262 9.64 -17.03 -9.58
CA LEU A 262 9.82 -16.36 -8.29
C LEU A 262 10.17 -17.36 -7.16
N PRO A 263 11.24 -18.17 -7.28
CA PRO A 263 11.53 -19.27 -6.34
C PRO A 263 11.79 -18.75 -4.91
N VAL A 264 12.55 -17.67 -4.74
CA VAL A 264 12.85 -17.08 -3.42
C VAL A 264 11.58 -16.54 -2.76
N ALA A 265 10.77 -15.77 -3.49
CA ALA A 265 9.53 -15.22 -2.95
C ALA A 265 8.55 -16.34 -2.54
N ALA A 266 8.47 -17.43 -3.32
CA ALA A 266 7.63 -18.58 -3.01
C ALA A 266 8.11 -19.30 -1.73
N LEU A 267 9.42 -19.48 -1.55
CA LEU A 267 9.99 -20.05 -0.33
C LEU A 267 9.68 -19.17 0.89
N VAL A 268 9.87 -17.87 0.79
CA VAL A 268 9.59 -16.93 1.90
C VAL A 268 8.11 -16.88 2.24
N ASP A 269 7.20 -17.01 1.27
CA ASP A 269 5.77 -17.12 1.56
C ASP A 269 5.45 -18.37 2.41
N GLN A 270 6.13 -19.50 2.21
CA GLN A 270 5.99 -20.67 3.08
C GLN A 270 6.47 -20.40 4.51
N PHE A 271 7.50 -19.57 4.69
CA PHE A 271 7.92 -19.15 6.03
C PHE A 271 6.86 -18.25 6.69
N TYR A 272 6.25 -17.35 5.95
CA TYR A 272 5.10 -16.57 6.45
C TYR A 272 3.91 -17.45 6.83
N ALA A 273 3.61 -18.49 6.04
CA ALA A 273 2.55 -19.45 6.38
C ALA A 273 2.82 -20.14 7.73
N ARG A 274 4.07 -20.51 8.00
CA ARG A 274 4.48 -21.09 9.29
C ARG A 274 4.34 -20.09 10.45
N LEU A 275 4.69 -18.83 10.24
CA LEU A 275 4.50 -17.77 11.24
C LEU A 275 3.02 -17.50 11.51
N GLU A 276 2.16 -17.50 10.49
CA GLU A 276 0.71 -17.38 10.67
C GLU A 276 0.15 -18.54 11.51
N ALA A 277 0.59 -19.77 11.24
CA ALA A 277 0.19 -20.94 12.00
C ALA A 277 0.60 -20.87 13.49
N ARG A 278 1.63 -20.08 13.81
CA ARG A 278 2.08 -19.76 15.17
C ARG A 278 1.35 -18.54 15.78
N GLY A 279 0.30 -18.03 15.17
CA GLY A 279 -0.47 -16.87 15.63
C GLY A 279 0.07 -15.51 15.11
N GLY A 280 1.11 -15.51 14.27
CA GLY A 280 1.80 -14.32 13.80
C GLY A 280 1.13 -13.54 12.66
N LYS A 281 -0.16 -13.77 12.39
CA LYS A 281 -0.89 -13.12 11.29
C LYS A 281 -0.73 -11.59 11.27
N ARG A 282 -0.68 -10.97 12.46
CA ARG A 282 -0.56 -9.51 12.64
C ARG A 282 0.87 -9.04 12.88
N TRP A 283 1.85 -9.94 12.90
CA TRP A 283 3.25 -9.57 13.09
C TRP A 283 3.80 -8.84 11.86
N ASP A 284 4.81 -7.98 12.08
CA ASP A 284 5.53 -7.33 10.99
C ASP A 284 6.23 -8.37 10.10
N SER A 285 5.91 -8.35 8.83
CA SER A 285 6.39 -9.35 7.86
C SER A 285 7.91 -9.32 7.68
N THR A 286 8.56 -8.20 7.94
CA THR A 286 10.01 -8.08 7.81
C THR A 286 10.74 -8.53 9.06
N ALA A 287 10.29 -8.14 10.25
CA ALA A 287 10.95 -8.47 11.51
C ALA A 287 10.65 -9.89 12.03
N ALA A 288 9.52 -10.50 11.64
CA ALA A 288 9.10 -11.79 12.18
C ALA A 288 9.92 -12.98 11.68
N LEU A 289 10.54 -12.91 10.49
CA LEU A 289 11.21 -14.04 9.84
C LEU A 289 12.33 -14.63 10.69
N ILE A 290 13.07 -13.82 11.43
CA ILE A 290 14.15 -14.28 12.31
C ILE A 290 13.67 -15.23 13.42
N GLN A 291 12.39 -15.16 13.80
CA GLN A 291 11.84 -16.02 14.84
C GLN A 291 11.81 -17.51 14.43
N LEU A 292 11.77 -17.80 13.12
CA LEU A 292 11.87 -19.17 12.62
C LEU A 292 13.29 -19.74 12.70
N LEU A 293 14.28 -18.89 12.88
CA LEU A 293 15.71 -19.24 12.85
C LEU A 293 16.34 -19.30 14.26
N LEU A 294 15.70 -18.68 15.25
CA LEU A 294 16.21 -18.52 16.60
C LEU A 294 15.29 -19.09 17.70
N LYS A 295 14.00 -19.30 17.40
CA LYS A 295 13.05 -19.92 18.33
C LYS A 295 12.71 -21.32 17.82
N ASP A 296 12.99 -22.33 18.60
CA ASP A 296 12.61 -23.73 18.36
C ASP A 296 11.10 -23.90 18.43
#